data_a61593aa80a963c172a8174d268df44b
#
_entry.id   a61593aa80a963c172a8174d268df44b
#
_cell.length_a   1.000
_cell.length_b   1.000
_cell.length_c   1.000
_cell.angle_alpha   90.00
_cell.angle_beta   90.00
_cell.angle_gamma   90.00
#
_symmetry.space_group_name_H-M   'P 1'
#
loop_
_entity.id
_entity.type
_entity.pdbx_description
1 polymer ?
#
loop_
_entity_poly.entity_id
_entity_poly.type
_entity_poly.pdbx_seq_one_letter_code
_entity_poly.pdbx_strand_id
1 'polypeptide(L)'
;MLPRFIVLFSCIAIILLQSCGKSSLPISAETILQPAKGGDFRGVKLGDKPKIIKRQEEASSVYSMPDELIYRFETNEADSTWYEISYSFNEDGLNHISLDVYPQNESLKEHLLNDFTSYYDQRFGTGNTKNAHHEWRGLTVQGHYVTVSLLKDSTGNKPNHLRLVFNETNP
;
A
#
# COMPACT_ATOMS: atom_id res chain seq x y z
N MET A 1 45.66 48.27 -0.03
CA MET A 1 44.83 47.68 -1.11
C MET A 1 44.80 46.18 -0.91
N LEU A 2 43.76 45.62 -0.24
CA LEU A 2 43.59 44.18 -0.09
C LEU A 2 42.82 43.65 -1.32
N PRO A 3 43.21 42.50 -1.88
CA PRO A 3 42.68 42.05 -3.14
C PRO A 3 41.25 41.51 -2.95
N ARG A 4 40.31 42.08 -3.69
CA ARG A 4 38.90 41.69 -3.81
C ARG A 4 38.69 40.23 -4.31
N PHE A 5 39.74 39.49 -4.56
CA PHE A 5 39.70 38.12 -5.08
C PHE A 5 39.42 37.01 -4.03
N ILE A 6 39.67 37.30 -2.73
CA ILE A 6 39.51 36.27 -1.67
C ILE A 6 38.04 36.05 -1.29
N VAL A 7 37.18 37.05 -1.48
CA VAL A 7 35.76 36.94 -1.11
C VAL A 7 34.95 36.09 -2.10
N LEU A 8 35.37 36.09 -3.37
CA LEU A 8 34.63 35.31 -4.41
C LEU A 8 34.87 33.82 -4.31
N PHE A 9 36.02 33.38 -3.77
CA PHE A 9 36.32 31.95 -3.63
C PHE A 9 35.60 31.29 -2.44
N SER A 10 35.26 32.09 -1.41
CA SER A 10 34.56 31.61 -0.21
C SER A 10 33.07 31.33 -0.47
N CYS A 11 32.43 32.02 -1.42
CA CYS A 11 31.01 31.80 -1.74
C CYS A 11 30.76 30.55 -2.62
N ILE A 12 31.77 30.14 -3.40
CA ILE A 12 31.62 28.96 -4.28
C ILE A 12 31.74 27.65 -3.48
N ALA A 13 32.51 27.64 -2.38
CA ALA A 13 32.68 26.45 -1.54
C ALA A 13 31.42 26.10 -0.72
N ILE A 14 30.53 27.04 -0.47
CA ILE A 14 29.31 26.80 0.33
C ILE A 14 28.19 26.18 -0.52
N ILE A 15 28.19 26.34 -1.84
CA ILE A 15 27.15 25.81 -2.75
C ILE A 15 27.33 24.32 -3.01
N LEU A 16 28.52 23.77 -2.80
CA LEU A 16 28.78 22.33 -3.06
C LEU A 16 28.41 21.39 -1.92
N LEU A 17 27.96 21.89 -0.76
CA LEU A 17 27.56 21.07 0.39
C LEU A 17 26.04 20.81 0.47
N GLN A 18 25.24 21.30 -0.48
CA GLN A 18 23.83 20.95 -0.59
C GLN A 18 23.61 19.72 -1.51
N SER A 19 24.46 18.72 -1.39
CA SER A 19 24.09 17.36 -1.77
C SER A 19 23.12 16.84 -0.71
N CYS A 20 21.91 17.38 -0.73
CA CYS A 20 20.79 16.79 -0.01
C CYS A 20 20.56 15.41 -0.61
N GLY A 21 21.08 14.38 0.03
CA GLY A 21 20.67 13.02 -0.25
C GLY A 21 19.14 13.02 -0.26
N LYS A 22 18.53 12.70 -1.38
CA LYS A 22 17.11 12.41 -1.43
C LYS A 22 16.92 11.22 -0.48
N SER A 23 16.57 11.48 0.77
CA SER A 23 15.97 10.46 1.61
C SER A 23 14.64 10.16 0.92
N SER A 24 14.58 9.08 0.17
CA SER A 24 13.32 8.54 -0.29
C SER A 24 12.49 8.30 0.98
N LEU A 25 11.35 8.97 1.08
CA LEU A 25 10.42 8.69 2.16
C LEU A 25 10.10 7.19 2.13
N PRO A 26 10.02 6.54 3.30
CA PRO A 26 9.64 5.13 3.34
C PRO A 26 8.28 4.94 2.67
N ILE A 27 8.05 3.78 2.10
CA ILE A 27 6.76 3.44 1.52
C ILE A 27 5.66 3.60 2.57
N SER A 28 4.53 4.18 2.19
CA SER A 28 3.38 4.42 3.05
C SER A 28 2.15 3.62 2.60
N ALA A 29 1.16 3.46 3.47
CA ALA A 29 -0.13 2.89 3.12
C ALA A 29 -0.78 3.66 1.96
N GLU A 30 -0.68 4.99 1.92
CA GLU A 30 -1.23 5.81 0.84
C GLU A 30 -0.62 5.47 -0.53
N THR A 31 0.70 5.23 -0.58
CA THR A 31 1.40 4.81 -1.80
C THR A 31 0.88 3.46 -2.29
N ILE A 32 0.63 2.51 -1.39
CA ILE A 32 0.14 1.17 -1.72
C ILE A 32 -1.34 1.21 -2.10
N LEU A 33 -2.18 1.86 -1.28
CA LEU A 33 -3.64 1.87 -1.45
C LEU A 33 -4.12 2.79 -2.56
N GLN A 34 -3.34 3.80 -2.94
CA GLN A 34 -3.66 4.79 -3.99
C GLN A 34 -5.08 5.38 -3.87
N PRO A 35 -5.48 5.95 -2.72
CA PRO A 35 -6.84 6.40 -2.47
C PRO A 35 -7.32 7.48 -3.46
N ALA A 36 -6.40 8.26 -4.02
CA ALA A 36 -6.71 9.27 -5.03
C ALA A 36 -7.32 8.69 -6.33
N LYS A 37 -7.11 7.39 -6.61
CA LYS A 37 -7.78 6.71 -7.74
C LYS A 37 -9.27 6.45 -7.47
N GLY A 38 -9.73 6.63 -6.23
CA GLY A 38 -11.10 6.34 -5.81
C GLY A 38 -11.39 4.83 -5.70
N GLY A 39 -12.68 4.47 -5.77
CA GLY A 39 -13.09 3.06 -5.63
C GLY A 39 -13.04 2.56 -4.19
N ASP A 40 -13.09 1.25 -4.03
CA ASP A 40 -12.94 0.59 -2.73
C ASP A 40 -11.47 0.35 -2.42
N PHE A 41 -10.67 0.04 -3.45
CA PHE A 41 -9.24 -0.21 -3.38
C PHE A 41 -8.57 0.14 -4.71
N ARG A 42 -7.60 1.07 -4.74
CA ARG A 42 -6.78 1.43 -5.92
C ARG A 42 -7.59 1.74 -7.19
N GLY A 43 -8.73 2.35 -7.07
CA GLY A 43 -9.61 2.69 -8.20
C GLY A 43 -10.57 1.58 -8.64
N VAL A 44 -10.47 0.37 -8.04
CA VAL A 44 -11.40 -0.72 -8.32
C VAL A 44 -12.53 -0.78 -7.28
N LYS A 45 -13.63 -1.43 -7.65
CA LYS A 45 -14.82 -1.62 -6.81
C LYS A 45 -15.15 -3.10 -6.72
N LEU A 46 -15.69 -3.52 -5.59
CA LEU A 46 -16.32 -4.84 -5.52
C LEU A 46 -17.42 -4.94 -6.59
N GLY A 47 -17.52 -6.07 -7.27
CA GLY A 47 -18.38 -6.27 -8.45
C GLY A 47 -17.71 -5.94 -9.81
N ASP A 48 -16.55 -5.26 -9.84
CA ASP A 48 -15.86 -4.98 -11.09
C ASP A 48 -15.43 -6.28 -11.80
N LYS A 49 -15.50 -6.26 -13.14
CA LYS A 49 -15.06 -7.40 -13.96
C LYS A 49 -13.54 -7.38 -14.19
N PRO A 50 -12.88 -8.52 -14.47
CA PRO A 50 -11.42 -8.62 -14.63
C PRO A 50 -10.82 -7.59 -15.61
N LYS A 51 -11.55 -7.23 -16.67
CA LYS A 51 -11.12 -6.24 -17.67
C LYS A 51 -10.93 -4.84 -17.04
N ILE A 52 -11.76 -4.47 -16.06
CA ILE A 52 -11.65 -3.18 -15.36
C ILE A 52 -10.36 -3.17 -14.53
N ILE A 53 -10.11 -4.25 -13.76
CA ILE A 53 -8.92 -4.38 -12.93
C ILE A 53 -7.64 -4.28 -13.78
N LYS A 54 -7.58 -5.03 -14.90
CA LYS A 54 -6.44 -5.00 -15.83
C LYS A 54 -6.12 -3.60 -16.36
N ARG A 55 -7.13 -2.76 -16.50
CA ARG A 55 -6.95 -1.36 -16.92
C ARG A 55 -6.51 -0.46 -15.78
N GLN A 56 -6.99 -0.68 -14.57
CA GLN A 56 -6.70 0.16 -13.39
C GLN A 56 -5.30 -0.07 -12.84
N GLU A 57 -4.83 -1.31 -12.84
CA GLU A 57 -3.51 -1.62 -12.28
C GLU A 57 -2.34 -1.17 -13.16
N GLU A 58 -2.57 -0.85 -14.45
CA GLU A 58 -1.55 -0.29 -15.35
C GLU A 58 -0.23 -1.10 -15.39
N ALA A 59 -0.26 -2.33 -14.90
CA ALA A 59 0.88 -3.22 -14.77
C ALA A 59 0.56 -4.58 -15.39
N SER A 60 1.59 -5.35 -15.71
CA SER A 60 1.40 -6.74 -16.13
C SER A 60 1.12 -7.61 -14.92
N SER A 61 0.04 -8.39 -14.98
CA SER A 61 -0.22 -9.41 -13.95
C SER A 61 0.87 -10.48 -13.98
N VAL A 62 1.30 -10.94 -12.81
CA VAL A 62 2.19 -12.10 -12.69
C VAL A 62 1.42 -13.42 -12.85
N TYR A 63 0.11 -13.37 -12.62
CA TYR A 63 -0.80 -14.49 -12.79
C TYR A 63 -2.16 -13.97 -13.28
N SER A 64 -2.80 -14.68 -14.23
CA SER A 64 -4.08 -14.27 -14.79
C SER A 64 -4.89 -15.48 -15.20
N MET A 65 -5.92 -15.79 -14.42
CA MET A 65 -6.95 -16.79 -14.68
C MET A 65 -8.33 -16.12 -14.73
N PRO A 66 -9.38 -16.80 -15.19
CA PRO A 66 -10.72 -16.21 -15.25
C PRO A 66 -11.26 -15.72 -13.90
N ASP A 67 -10.89 -16.41 -12.82
CA ASP A 67 -11.34 -16.21 -11.45
C ASP A 67 -10.32 -15.54 -10.53
N GLU A 68 -9.09 -15.26 -11.04
CA GLU A 68 -8.04 -14.63 -10.24
C GLU A 68 -7.04 -13.83 -11.08
N LEU A 69 -6.69 -12.66 -10.57
CA LEU A 69 -5.60 -11.82 -11.08
C LEU A 69 -4.64 -11.51 -9.94
N ILE A 70 -3.33 -11.70 -10.17
CA ILE A 70 -2.29 -11.37 -9.20
C ILE A 70 -1.31 -10.37 -9.82
N TYR A 71 -1.02 -9.31 -9.08
CA TYR A 71 -0.06 -8.27 -9.43
C TYR A 71 1.01 -8.17 -8.36
N ARG A 72 2.27 -8.10 -8.77
CA ARG A 72 3.40 -7.86 -7.87
C ARG A 72 4.02 -6.51 -8.18
N PHE A 73 4.32 -5.78 -7.11
CA PHE A 73 4.95 -4.48 -7.16
C PHE A 73 6.20 -4.49 -6.29
N GLU A 74 7.29 -4.03 -6.84
CA GLU A 74 8.52 -3.77 -6.11
C GLU A 74 8.59 -2.28 -5.83
N THR A 75 8.94 -1.92 -4.60
CA THR A 75 9.28 -0.54 -4.29
C THR A 75 10.68 -0.25 -4.77
N ASN A 76 11.17 0.97 -4.66
CA ASN A 76 12.49 1.32 -5.15
C ASN A 76 13.59 0.38 -4.59
N GLU A 77 14.71 0.22 -5.32
CA GLU A 77 15.81 -0.70 -5.02
C GLU A 77 16.40 -0.54 -3.60
N ALA A 78 16.24 0.64 -2.98
CA ALA A 78 16.81 0.92 -1.66
C ALA A 78 16.08 0.21 -0.52
N ASP A 79 14.77 -0.08 -0.66
CA ASP A 79 13.95 -0.55 0.45
C ASP A 79 13.66 -2.06 0.42
N SER A 80 14.00 -2.78 -0.65
CA SER A 80 13.74 -4.23 -0.84
C SER A 80 12.34 -4.68 -0.37
N THR A 81 11.40 -3.73 -0.26
CA THR A 81 10.01 -3.98 0.09
C THR A 81 9.25 -4.28 -1.19
N TRP A 82 8.44 -5.29 -1.16
CA TRP A 82 7.54 -5.62 -2.25
C TRP A 82 6.16 -5.97 -1.72
N TYR A 83 5.15 -5.90 -2.57
CA TYR A 83 3.81 -6.31 -2.21
C TYR A 83 3.11 -6.99 -3.39
N GLU A 84 2.14 -7.81 -3.06
CA GLU A 84 1.35 -8.56 -4.01
C GLU A 84 -0.14 -8.30 -3.74
N ILE A 85 -0.89 -8.13 -4.81
CA ILE A 85 -2.33 -7.93 -4.75
C ILE A 85 -2.99 -9.06 -5.54
N SER A 86 -3.85 -9.80 -4.86
CA SER A 86 -4.70 -10.82 -5.47
C SER A 86 -6.15 -10.31 -5.53
N TYR A 87 -6.73 -10.37 -6.71
CA TYR A 87 -8.12 -10.06 -6.98
C TYR A 87 -8.84 -11.35 -7.36
N SER A 88 -9.82 -11.79 -6.55
CA SER A 88 -10.60 -12.99 -6.82
C SER A 88 -12.02 -12.63 -7.26
N PHE A 89 -12.54 -13.40 -8.19
CA PHE A 89 -13.81 -13.13 -8.86
C PHE A 89 -14.77 -14.32 -8.71
N ASN A 90 -16.03 -13.99 -8.58
CA ASN A 90 -17.15 -14.92 -8.76
C ASN A 90 -17.98 -14.52 -9.99
N GLU A 91 -19.17 -15.11 -10.16
CA GLU A 91 -20.06 -14.80 -11.28
C GLU A 91 -20.50 -13.33 -11.31
N ASP A 92 -20.63 -12.69 -10.15
CA ASP A 92 -21.03 -11.28 -10.01
C ASP A 92 -19.89 -10.30 -10.25
N GLY A 93 -18.64 -10.73 -10.16
CA GLY A 93 -17.42 -9.94 -10.36
C GLY A 93 -16.44 -10.06 -9.23
N LEU A 94 -15.68 -9.00 -8.98
CA LEU A 94 -14.69 -8.92 -7.89
C LEU A 94 -15.39 -9.04 -6.55
N ASN A 95 -15.06 -10.05 -5.77
CA ASN A 95 -15.66 -10.31 -4.46
C ASN A 95 -14.64 -10.39 -3.31
N HIS A 96 -13.35 -10.50 -3.65
CA HIS A 96 -12.29 -10.59 -2.66
C HIS A 96 -11.03 -9.90 -3.17
N ILE A 97 -10.36 -9.16 -2.28
CA ILE A 97 -9.05 -8.56 -2.52
C ILE A 97 -8.14 -8.96 -1.36
N SER A 98 -6.95 -9.46 -1.67
CA SER A 98 -5.88 -9.66 -0.69
C SER A 98 -4.65 -8.84 -1.09
N LEU A 99 -4.13 -8.07 -0.16
CA LEU A 99 -2.87 -7.36 -0.28
C LEU A 99 -1.88 -7.98 0.71
N ASP A 100 -0.84 -8.58 0.19
CA ASP A 100 0.28 -9.11 0.96
C ASP A 100 1.47 -8.18 0.85
N VAL A 101 1.94 -7.61 1.95
CA VAL A 101 3.09 -6.70 2.00
C VAL A 101 4.23 -7.36 2.75
N TYR A 102 5.43 -7.27 2.17
CA TYR A 102 6.67 -7.84 2.69
C TYR A 102 7.69 -6.73 2.96
N PRO A 103 7.58 -6.03 4.10
CA PRO A 103 8.51 -4.99 4.48
C PRO A 103 9.92 -5.56 4.71
N GLN A 104 10.93 -4.76 4.38
CA GLN A 104 12.33 -5.14 4.56
C GLN A 104 12.69 -5.47 6.01
N ASN A 105 12.07 -4.79 6.98
CA ASN A 105 12.39 -4.92 8.40
C ASN A 105 11.17 -4.66 9.29
N GLU A 106 11.31 -4.99 10.59
CA GLU A 106 10.24 -4.85 11.57
C GLU A 106 9.81 -3.39 11.78
N SER A 107 10.74 -2.42 11.74
CA SER A 107 10.40 -1.01 11.91
C SER A 107 9.48 -0.51 10.81
N LEU A 108 9.75 -0.89 9.56
CA LEU A 108 8.89 -0.54 8.43
C LEU A 108 7.55 -1.29 8.50
N LYS A 109 7.54 -2.53 8.99
CA LYS A 109 6.31 -3.28 9.24
C LYS A 109 5.40 -2.56 10.24
N GLU A 110 5.94 -2.13 11.38
CA GLU A 110 5.18 -1.39 12.39
C GLU A 110 4.69 -0.03 11.86
N HIS A 111 5.52 0.66 11.07
CA HIS A 111 5.11 1.89 10.40
C HIS A 111 3.90 1.66 9.48
N LEU A 112 3.98 0.69 8.59
CA LEU A 112 2.88 0.36 7.66
C LEU A 112 1.63 -0.15 8.40
N LEU A 113 1.80 -0.93 9.46
CA LEU A 113 0.69 -1.38 10.31
C LEU A 113 -0.08 -0.18 10.87
N ASN A 114 0.64 0.82 11.41
CA ASN A 114 0.04 2.03 11.95
C ASN A 114 -0.63 2.87 10.85
N ASP A 115 0.00 2.99 9.68
CA ASP A 115 -0.53 3.72 8.54
C ASP A 115 -1.84 3.10 8.03
N PHE A 116 -1.87 1.79 7.83
CA PHE A 116 -3.08 1.07 7.43
C PHE A 116 -4.19 1.21 8.47
N THR A 117 -3.84 1.06 9.75
CA THR A 117 -4.80 1.21 10.85
C THR A 117 -5.39 2.61 10.83
N SER A 118 -4.55 3.66 10.77
CA SER A 118 -5.02 5.05 10.73
C SER A 118 -5.90 5.33 9.52
N TYR A 119 -5.54 4.80 8.35
CA TYR A 119 -6.33 4.97 7.14
C TYR A 119 -7.74 4.37 7.25
N TYR A 120 -7.83 3.13 7.76
CA TYR A 120 -9.14 2.46 7.88
C TYR A 120 -9.97 2.95 9.06
N ASP A 121 -9.34 3.40 10.15
CA ASP A 121 -10.03 4.08 11.26
C ASP A 121 -10.67 5.39 10.79
N GLN A 122 -10.01 6.14 9.91
CA GLN A 122 -10.60 7.36 9.32
C GLN A 122 -11.76 7.04 8.37
N ARG A 123 -11.68 5.93 7.64
CA ARG A 123 -12.66 5.55 6.62
C ARG A 123 -13.90 4.89 7.20
N PHE A 124 -13.74 3.99 8.17
CA PHE A 124 -14.80 3.13 8.69
C PHE A 124 -15.08 3.31 10.18
N GLY A 125 -14.36 4.21 10.87
CA GLY A 125 -14.37 4.33 12.31
C GLY A 125 -13.42 3.34 12.98
N THR A 126 -13.27 3.46 14.30
CA THR A 126 -12.34 2.62 15.08
C THR A 126 -12.61 1.14 14.88
N GLY A 127 -11.59 0.43 14.38
CA GLY A 127 -11.65 -1.00 14.16
C GLY A 127 -11.70 -1.82 15.45
N ASN A 128 -12.13 -3.05 15.33
CA ASN A 128 -12.11 -4.02 16.43
C ASN A 128 -10.79 -4.80 16.39
N THR A 129 -10.06 -4.78 17.50
CA THR A 129 -8.77 -5.49 17.62
C THR A 129 -8.91 -6.74 18.45
N LYS A 130 -8.53 -7.88 17.88
CA LYS A 130 -8.50 -9.18 18.58
C LYS A 130 -7.31 -10.02 18.09
N ASN A 131 -6.42 -10.46 18.99
CA ASN A 131 -5.32 -11.38 18.68
C ASN A 131 -4.42 -10.92 17.50
N ALA A 132 -3.90 -9.68 17.53
CA ALA A 132 -3.08 -9.09 16.46
C ALA A 132 -3.79 -8.97 15.09
N HIS A 133 -5.12 -9.00 15.10
CA HIS A 133 -5.97 -8.86 13.96
C HIS A 133 -6.85 -7.61 14.16
N HIS A 134 -6.81 -6.67 13.23
CA HIS A 134 -7.71 -5.52 13.18
C HIS A 134 -8.80 -5.78 12.15
N GLU A 135 -10.04 -5.48 12.49
CA GLU A 135 -11.18 -5.65 11.60
C GLU A 135 -12.04 -4.39 11.59
N TRP A 136 -12.38 -3.92 10.42
CA TRP A 136 -13.33 -2.83 10.16
C TRP A 136 -14.50 -3.35 9.36
N ARG A 137 -15.67 -2.78 9.60
CA ARG A 137 -16.88 -3.05 8.82
C ARG A 137 -17.43 -1.74 8.30
N GLY A 138 -17.84 -1.73 7.05
CA GLY A 138 -18.35 -0.51 6.45
C GLY A 138 -19.10 -0.77 5.16
N LEU A 139 -19.31 0.30 4.41
CA LEU A 139 -19.93 0.22 3.10
C LEU A 139 -18.91 0.57 2.03
N THR A 140 -18.96 -0.17 0.92
CA THR A 140 -18.27 0.15 -0.31
C THR A 140 -18.80 1.44 -0.91
N VAL A 141 -18.14 1.97 -1.93
CA VAL A 141 -18.64 3.14 -2.69
C VAL A 141 -19.97 2.85 -3.40
N GLN A 142 -20.33 1.59 -3.57
CA GLN A 142 -21.61 1.13 -4.17
C GLN A 142 -22.68 0.80 -3.11
N GLY A 143 -22.36 0.92 -1.83
CA GLY A 143 -23.27 0.64 -0.73
C GLY A 143 -23.35 -0.84 -0.31
N HIS A 144 -22.45 -1.70 -0.78
CA HIS A 144 -22.34 -3.08 -0.33
C HIS A 144 -21.62 -3.14 1.02
N TYR A 145 -21.99 -4.09 1.87
CA TYR A 145 -21.25 -4.33 3.10
C TYR A 145 -19.89 -4.96 2.84
N VAL A 146 -18.87 -4.44 3.49
CA VAL A 146 -17.50 -4.94 3.39
C VAL A 146 -16.89 -5.11 4.78
N THR A 147 -16.14 -6.20 4.95
CA THR A 147 -15.22 -6.38 6.06
C THR A 147 -13.79 -6.21 5.54
N VAL A 148 -13.02 -5.35 6.18
CA VAL A 148 -11.59 -5.17 5.94
C VAL A 148 -10.84 -5.72 7.15
N SER A 149 -9.91 -6.62 6.91
CA SER A 149 -9.12 -7.28 7.95
C SER A 149 -7.63 -7.04 7.73
N LEU A 150 -6.93 -6.52 8.73
CA LEU A 150 -5.48 -6.36 8.73
C LEU A 150 -4.87 -7.36 9.71
N LEU A 151 -4.05 -8.27 9.19
CA LEU A 151 -3.40 -9.34 9.93
C LEU A 151 -1.90 -9.08 9.99
N LYS A 152 -1.36 -9.17 11.20
CA LYS A 152 0.08 -9.20 11.46
C LYS A 152 0.50 -10.67 11.55
N ASP A 153 1.08 -11.20 10.47
CA ASP A 153 1.61 -12.55 10.54
C ASP A 153 2.95 -12.54 11.29
N SER A 154 2.97 -13.28 12.40
CA SER A 154 4.17 -13.51 13.22
C SER A 154 4.61 -14.97 13.18
N THR A 155 3.94 -15.82 12.40
CA THR A 155 4.27 -17.25 12.33
C THR A 155 5.49 -17.47 11.44
N GLY A 156 6.56 -17.78 12.03
CA GLY A 156 7.89 -18.31 11.70
C GLY A 156 8.45 -18.33 10.28
N ASN A 157 7.66 -18.38 9.24
CA ASN A 157 8.16 -18.51 7.87
C ASN A 157 8.28 -17.17 7.10
N LYS A 158 7.61 -16.12 7.57
CA LYS A 158 7.63 -14.78 6.97
C LYS A 158 7.52 -13.72 8.07
N PRO A 159 8.59 -13.44 8.81
CA PRO A 159 8.52 -12.62 10.04
C PRO A 159 8.06 -11.18 9.80
N ASN A 160 8.26 -10.65 8.60
CA ASN A 160 7.91 -9.28 8.23
C ASN A 160 6.74 -9.24 7.24
N HIS A 161 5.64 -9.93 7.53
CA HIS A 161 4.50 -10.00 6.64
C HIS A 161 3.28 -9.28 7.25
N LEU A 162 2.60 -8.48 6.43
CA LEU A 162 1.30 -7.89 6.70
C LEU A 162 0.34 -8.34 5.61
N ARG A 163 -0.86 -8.72 5.99
CA ARG A 163 -1.93 -9.04 5.06
C ARG A 163 -3.16 -8.17 5.32
N LEU A 164 -3.64 -7.50 4.29
CA LEU A 164 -4.89 -6.78 4.28
C LEU A 164 -5.89 -7.50 3.37
N VAL A 165 -7.08 -7.77 3.88
CA VAL A 165 -8.10 -8.56 3.17
C VAL A 165 -9.40 -7.79 3.13
N PHE A 166 -10.00 -7.72 1.95
CA PHE A 166 -11.35 -7.20 1.73
C PHE A 166 -12.27 -8.34 1.36
N ASN A 167 -13.35 -8.48 2.08
CA ASN A 167 -14.41 -9.42 1.78
C ASN A 167 -15.75 -8.68 1.67
N GLU A 168 -16.47 -8.92 0.59
CA GLU A 168 -17.88 -8.60 0.57
C GLU A 168 -18.60 -9.46 1.61
N THR A 169 -19.45 -8.83 2.43
CA THR A 169 -20.21 -9.53 3.46
C THR A 169 -21.69 -9.27 3.27
N ASN A 170 -22.50 -10.27 3.51
CA ASN A 170 -23.93 -10.08 3.59
C ASN A 170 -24.28 -9.35 4.90
N PRO A 171 -25.31 -8.48 4.92
CA PRO A 171 -25.78 -7.77 6.09
C PRO A 171 -26.22 -8.69 7.23
#